data_970f597ae9544497a349079a4b9eb07a
#
_entry.id   970f597ae9544497a349079a4b9eb07a
#
_cell.length_a   1.000
_cell.length_b   1.000
_cell.length_c   1.000
_cell.angle_alpha   90.00
_cell.angle_beta   90.00
_cell.angle_gamma   90.00
#
_symmetry.space_group_name_H-M   'P 1'
#
loop_
_entity.id
_entity.type
_entity.pdbx_description
1 polymer ?
#
loop_
_entity_poly.entity_id
_entity_poly.type
_entity_poly.pdbx_seq_one_letter_code
_entity_poly.pdbx_strand_id
1 'polypeptide(L)'
;MFGNHQKRIAAFALQSPDHTREVILFVSSTIQQRFYTVPTVFNSMKSEGIESKYAWGSKADTITYATKHKAELYKTIHDKTMPLAVKLLNVAAIDGIGLPKAGFILQLCIGEAGCLDVHNLKRFGLSPNTFKLPKKLGYDTALRKAELYLKTLEDLGGCEYLWDSWCNFIADLYPKRYDDGEHVSRCHVTYLMGDLNNET
;
A
#
# COMPACT_ATOMS: atom_id res chain seq x y z
N MET A 1 -12.21 4.03 14.60
CA MET A 1 -12.30 4.81 13.34
C MET A 1 -11.58 4.14 12.18
N PHE A 2 -10.37 3.61 12.38
CA PHE A 2 -9.62 2.88 11.37
C PHE A 2 -10.41 1.73 10.73
N GLY A 3 -11.01 0.86 11.53
CA GLY A 3 -11.73 -0.30 11.03
C GLY A 3 -12.82 0.00 9.99
N ASN A 4 -13.46 1.17 10.04
CA ASN A 4 -14.48 1.53 9.06
C ASN A 4 -13.87 1.99 7.72
N HIS A 5 -12.79 2.76 7.74
CA HIS A 5 -12.14 3.23 6.52
C HIS A 5 -11.46 2.08 5.77
N GLN A 6 -10.71 1.25 6.49
CA GLN A 6 -10.05 0.10 5.89
C GLN A 6 -11.07 -0.89 5.30
N LYS A 7 -12.16 -1.19 6.01
CA LYS A 7 -13.24 -2.06 5.53
C LYS A 7 -13.90 -1.53 4.24
N ARG A 8 -14.09 -0.20 4.15
CA ARG A 8 -14.65 0.41 2.93
C ARG A 8 -13.68 0.32 1.76
N ILE A 9 -12.38 0.55 1.97
CA ILE A 9 -11.38 0.39 0.90
C ILE A 9 -11.30 -1.08 0.46
N ALA A 10 -11.31 -2.02 1.41
CA ALA A 10 -11.32 -3.45 1.09
C ALA A 10 -12.58 -3.87 0.32
N ALA A 11 -13.74 -3.36 0.71
CA ALA A 11 -14.99 -3.57 -0.04
C ALA A 11 -14.93 -3.00 -1.46
N PHE A 12 -14.37 -1.79 -1.63
CA PHE A 12 -14.11 -1.21 -2.94
C PHE A 12 -13.16 -2.06 -3.78
N ALA A 13 -12.00 -2.44 -3.23
CA ALA A 13 -11.02 -3.26 -3.94
C ALA A 13 -11.61 -4.62 -4.40
N LEU A 14 -12.53 -5.19 -3.60
CA LEU A 14 -13.18 -6.47 -3.89
C LEU A 14 -14.19 -6.41 -5.05
N GLN A 15 -14.68 -5.23 -5.43
CA GLN A 15 -15.71 -5.10 -6.46
C GLN A 15 -15.23 -5.54 -7.84
N SER A 16 -13.98 -5.23 -8.20
CA SER A 16 -13.45 -5.58 -9.51
C SER A 16 -11.91 -5.55 -9.58
N PRO A 17 -11.34 -6.17 -10.63
CA PRO A 17 -9.91 -6.03 -10.93
C PRO A 17 -9.45 -4.58 -11.14
N ASP A 18 -10.30 -3.72 -11.67
CA ASP A 18 -9.98 -2.30 -11.87
C ASP A 18 -9.89 -1.56 -10.52
N HIS A 19 -10.78 -1.83 -9.59
CA HIS A 19 -10.74 -1.26 -8.25
C HIS A 19 -9.50 -1.73 -7.45
N THR A 20 -9.14 -3.01 -7.53
CA THR A 20 -7.87 -3.50 -6.96
C THR A 20 -6.66 -2.79 -7.59
N ARG A 21 -6.67 -2.62 -8.93
CA ARG A 21 -5.63 -1.85 -9.63
C ARG A 21 -5.54 -0.42 -9.09
N GLU A 22 -6.66 0.26 -8.88
CA GLU A 22 -6.67 1.63 -8.32
C GLU A 22 -6.00 1.70 -6.95
N VAL A 23 -6.25 0.74 -6.06
CA VAL A 23 -5.56 0.67 -4.77
C VAL A 23 -4.04 0.49 -4.95
N ILE A 24 -3.61 -0.34 -5.90
CA ILE A 24 -2.18 -0.51 -6.23
C ILE A 24 -1.57 0.81 -6.72
N LEU A 25 -2.25 1.52 -7.62
CA LEU A 25 -1.80 2.82 -8.11
C LEU A 25 -1.75 3.87 -7.01
N PHE A 26 -2.74 3.87 -6.10
CA PHE A 26 -2.72 4.74 -4.93
C PHE A 26 -1.47 4.49 -4.06
N VAL A 27 -1.18 3.24 -3.72
CA VAL A 27 0.03 2.92 -2.95
C VAL A 27 1.30 3.32 -3.70
N SER A 28 1.36 3.09 -5.02
CA SER A 28 2.48 3.53 -5.86
C SER A 28 2.63 5.06 -5.86
N SER A 29 1.52 5.80 -5.85
CA SER A 29 1.54 7.27 -5.80
C SER A 29 2.17 7.82 -4.52
N THR A 30 2.17 7.05 -3.43
CA THR A 30 2.80 7.45 -2.16
C THR A 30 4.33 7.34 -2.16
N ILE A 31 4.93 6.65 -3.15
CA ILE A 31 6.38 6.40 -3.19
C ILE A 31 7.12 7.71 -3.47
N GLN A 32 8.01 8.11 -2.55
CA GLN A 32 8.85 9.32 -2.66
C GLN A 32 8.03 10.60 -2.94
N GLN A 33 6.83 10.68 -2.37
CA GLN A 33 5.97 11.85 -2.50
C GLN A 33 5.71 12.48 -1.13
N ARG A 34 5.52 13.79 -1.14
CA ARG A 34 4.96 14.50 0.01
C ARG A 34 3.46 14.21 0.09
N PHE A 35 2.94 14.00 1.28
CA PHE A 35 1.54 13.59 1.48
C PHE A 35 0.53 14.47 0.75
N TYR A 36 0.70 15.79 0.81
CA TYR A 36 -0.22 16.73 0.15
C TYR A 36 -0.20 16.67 -1.39
N THR A 37 0.80 16.02 -1.99
CA THR A 37 0.87 15.83 -3.46
C THR A 37 0.31 14.49 -3.90
N VAL A 38 0.15 13.52 -2.98
CA VAL A 38 -0.32 12.17 -3.31
C VAL A 38 -1.64 12.18 -4.07
N PRO A 39 -2.65 12.96 -3.69
CA PRO A 39 -3.90 13.02 -4.43
C PRO A 39 -3.73 13.41 -5.90
N THR A 40 -2.97 14.47 -6.17
CA THR A 40 -2.70 14.92 -7.54
C THR A 40 -1.96 13.87 -8.35
N VAL A 41 -0.96 13.21 -7.72
CA VAL A 41 -0.18 12.13 -8.35
C VAL A 41 -1.08 10.94 -8.68
N PHE A 42 -1.89 10.52 -7.72
CA PHE A 42 -2.81 9.39 -7.88
C PHE A 42 -3.82 9.62 -9.01
N ASN A 43 -4.52 10.77 -8.99
CA ASN A 43 -5.51 11.09 -10.01
C ASN A 43 -4.90 11.15 -11.42
N SER A 44 -3.73 11.76 -11.56
CA SER A 44 -3.03 11.77 -12.85
C SER A 44 -2.62 10.35 -13.29
N MET A 45 -2.09 9.51 -12.38
CA MET A 45 -1.76 8.11 -12.70
C MET A 45 -2.99 7.27 -13.04
N LYS A 46 -4.13 7.52 -12.38
CA LYS A 46 -5.39 6.83 -12.62
C LYS A 46 -5.95 7.18 -14.00
N SER A 47 -6.03 8.47 -14.35
CA SER A 47 -6.68 8.98 -15.58
C SER A 47 -5.79 8.89 -16.82
N GLU A 48 -4.50 9.17 -16.68
CA GLU A 48 -3.56 9.28 -17.80
C GLU A 48 -2.68 8.02 -17.95
N GLY A 49 -2.65 7.16 -16.91
CA GLY A 49 -1.85 5.95 -16.93
C GLY A 49 -0.36 6.24 -17.12
N ILE A 50 0.25 5.58 -18.10
CA ILE A 50 1.68 5.72 -18.41
C ILE A 50 2.03 7.11 -19.00
N GLU A 51 1.06 7.84 -19.54
CA GLU A 51 1.25 9.19 -20.08
C GLU A 51 1.29 10.26 -18.97
N SER A 52 0.98 9.89 -17.73
CA SER A 52 1.07 10.80 -16.60
C SER A 52 2.51 11.32 -16.44
N LYS A 53 2.65 12.62 -16.23
CA LYS A 53 3.95 13.24 -15.91
C LYS A 53 4.60 12.69 -14.63
N TYR A 54 3.84 11.96 -13.83
CA TYR A 54 4.32 11.28 -12.61
C TYR A 54 4.68 9.81 -12.86
N ALA A 55 4.41 9.28 -14.06
CA ALA A 55 4.73 7.91 -14.47
C ALA A 55 6.20 7.81 -14.90
N TRP A 56 7.12 7.91 -13.96
CA TRP A 56 8.56 7.75 -14.19
C TRP A 56 9.18 6.72 -13.24
N GLY A 57 10.28 6.10 -13.69
CA GLY A 57 10.98 5.08 -12.92
C GLY A 57 10.03 3.94 -12.49
N SER A 58 10.14 3.51 -11.26
CA SER A 58 9.35 2.40 -10.72
C SER A 58 7.83 2.63 -10.73
N LYS A 59 7.35 3.87 -10.79
CA LYS A 59 5.91 4.14 -10.93
C LYS A 59 5.40 3.76 -12.31
N ALA A 60 6.16 4.04 -13.37
CA ALA A 60 5.83 3.63 -14.72
C ALA A 60 5.73 2.11 -14.84
N ASP A 61 6.70 1.40 -14.25
CA ASP A 61 6.72 -0.07 -14.21
C ASP A 61 5.50 -0.62 -13.45
N THR A 62 5.17 -0.04 -12.29
CA THR A 62 3.99 -0.42 -11.51
C THR A 62 2.70 -0.19 -12.29
N ILE A 63 2.53 0.97 -12.95
CA ILE A 63 1.33 1.29 -13.75
C ILE A 63 1.17 0.26 -14.87
N THR A 64 2.24 0.02 -15.62
CA THR A 64 2.25 -0.91 -16.75
C THR A 64 1.89 -2.33 -16.29
N TYR A 65 2.55 -2.81 -15.25
CA TYR A 65 2.32 -4.14 -14.71
C TYR A 65 0.90 -4.29 -14.15
N ALA A 66 0.48 -3.37 -13.28
CA ALA A 66 -0.84 -3.43 -12.65
C ALA A 66 -1.98 -3.32 -13.66
N THR A 67 -1.81 -2.56 -14.75
CA THR A 67 -2.81 -2.45 -15.82
C THR A 67 -2.89 -3.75 -16.63
N LYS A 68 -1.74 -4.32 -16.99
CA LYS A 68 -1.67 -5.54 -17.81
C LYS A 68 -2.17 -6.78 -17.04
N HIS A 69 -1.85 -6.89 -15.75
CA HIS A 69 -2.07 -8.07 -14.92
C HIS A 69 -3.18 -7.89 -13.87
N LYS A 70 -4.08 -6.90 -14.06
CA LYS A 70 -5.11 -6.56 -13.06
C LYS A 70 -5.98 -7.74 -12.62
N ALA A 71 -6.38 -8.60 -13.57
CA ALA A 71 -7.21 -9.77 -13.27
C ALA A 71 -6.47 -10.84 -12.44
N GLU A 72 -5.18 -11.06 -12.73
CA GLU A 72 -4.33 -11.98 -12.00
C GLU A 72 -4.04 -11.45 -10.59
N LEU A 73 -3.70 -10.18 -10.47
CA LEU A 73 -3.47 -9.51 -9.18
C LEU A 73 -4.72 -9.55 -8.30
N TYR A 74 -5.90 -9.25 -8.87
CA TYR A 74 -7.16 -9.36 -8.17
C TYR A 74 -7.37 -10.77 -7.61
N LYS A 75 -7.20 -11.80 -8.46
CA LYS A 75 -7.35 -13.20 -8.07
C LYS A 75 -6.37 -13.58 -6.94
N THR A 76 -5.11 -13.20 -7.08
CA THR A 76 -4.06 -13.47 -6.10
C THR A 76 -4.35 -12.79 -4.75
N ILE A 77 -4.71 -11.53 -4.75
CA ILE A 77 -4.95 -10.74 -3.53
C ILE A 77 -6.16 -11.26 -2.77
N HIS A 78 -7.26 -11.56 -3.49
CA HIS A 78 -8.53 -11.95 -2.86
C HIS A 78 -8.72 -13.47 -2.70
N ASP A 79 -7.76 -14.31 -3.12
CA ASP A 79 -7.80 -15.75 -2.89
C ASP A 79 -7.68 -16.07 -1.39
N LYS A 80 -8.75 -16.54 -0.78
CA LYS A 80 -8.79 -16.89 0.64
C LYS A 80 -7.99 -18.16 0.99
N THR A 81 -7.60 -18.95 0.00
CA THR A 81 -6.86 -20.20 0.20
C THR A 81 -5.35 -20.01 0.10
N MET A 82 -4.90 -18.92 -0.52
CA MET A 82 -3.48 -18.62 -0.69
C MET A 82 -2.86 -18.12 0.62
N PRO A 83 -1.74 -18.68 1.10
CA PRO A 83 -1.02 -18.19 2.27
C PRO A 83 -0.63 -16.72 2.14
N LEU A 84 -0.77 -15.93 3.22
CA LEU A 84 -0.51 -14.49 3.21
C LEU A 84 0.92 -14.14 2.79
N ALA A 85 1.91 -14.93 3.20
CA ALA A 85 3.30 -14.75 2.78
C ALA A 85 3.50 -14.89 1.26
N VAL A 86 2.77 -15.82 0.64
CA VAL A 86 2.78 -16.01 -0.82
C VAL A 86 2.11 -14.84 -1.54
N LYS A 87 0.95 -14.37 -1.05
CA LYS A 87 0.32 -13.14 -1.56
C LYS A 87 1.27 -11.95 -1.49
N LEU A 88 1.92 -11.78 -0.33
CA LEU A 88 2.86 -10.69 -0.09
C LEU A 88 4.02 -10.71 -1.09
N LEU A 89 4.58 -11.91 -1.39
CA LEU A 89 5.64 -12.06 -2.38
C LEU A 89 5.16 -11.76 -3.80
N ASN A 90 3.99 -12.26 -4.19
CA ASN A 90 3.44 -12.03 -5.52
C ASN A 90 3.19 -10.55 -5.78
N VAL A 91 2.69 -9.82 -4.78
CA VAL A 91 2.52 -8.37 -4.88
C VAL A 91 3.87 -7.65 -4.84
N ALA A 92 4.83 -8.11 -4.03
CA ALA A 92 6.18 -7.52 -3.96
C ALA A 92 7.03 -7.79 -5.22
N ALA A 93 6.62 -8.72 -6.08
CA ALA A 93 7.24 -8.99 -7.38
C ALA A 93 6.93 -7.93 -8.44
N ILE A 94 5.94 -7.07 -8.20
CA ILE A 94 5.67 -5.91 -9.07
C ILE A 94 6.87 -4.97 -9.00
N ASP A 95 7.44 -4.62 -10.15
CA ASP A 95 8.56 -3.68 -10.20
C ASP A 95 8.20 -2.35 -9.51
N GLY A 96 9.07 -1.91 -8.61
CA GLY A 96 8.85 -0.73 -7.78
C GLY A 96 8.10 -0.99 -6.46
N ILE A 97 7.55 -2.18 -6.27
CA ILE A 97 6.86 -2.59 -5.05
C ILE A 97 7.77 -3.55 -4.27
N GLY A 98 8.18 -3.18 -3.08
CA GLY A 98 8.87 -4.08 -2.15
C GLY A 98 7.92 -4.57 -1.06
N LEU A 99 8.41 -5.42 -0.13
CA LEU A 99 7.58 -5.95 0.97
C LEU A 99 6.79 -4.88 1.73
N PRO A 100 7.34 -3.70 2.10
CA PRO A 100 6.56 -2.69 2.80
C PRO A 100 5.35 -2.16 2.00
N LYS A 101 5.51 -1.95 0.70
CA LYS A 101 4.42 -1.47 -0.15
C LYS A 101 3.44 -2.58 -0.51
N ALA A 102 3.92 -3.80 -0.70
CA ALA A 102 3.07 -4.97 -0.84
C ALA A 102 2.21 -5.20 0.42
N GLY A 103 2.81 -5.08 1.60
CA GLY A 103 2.07 -5.12 2.87
C GLY A 103 1.01 -4.02 2.96
N PHE A 104 1.30 -2.81 2.48
CA PHE A 104 0.32 -1.72 2.44
C PHE A 104 -0.82 -2.00 1.45
N ILE A 105 -0.52 -2.54 0.27
CA ILE A 105 -1.56 -2.97 -0.70
C ILE A 105 -2.48 -4.01 -0.07
N LEU A 106 -1.93 -5.06 0.55
CA LEU A 106 -2.72 -6.10 1.22
C LEU A 106 -3.53 -5.54 2.40
N GLN A 107 -2.95 -4.61 3.17
CA GLN A 107 -3.65 -3.91 4.26
C GLN A 107 -4.90 -3.18 3.73
N LEU A 108 -4.78 -2.48 2.61
CA LEU A 108 -5.91 -1.75 2.02
C LEU A 108 -6.91 -2.68 1.34
N CYS A 109 -6.46 -3.69 0.60
CA CYS A 109 -7.33 -4.56 -0.20
C CYS A 109 -8.08 -5.62 0.63
N ILE A 110 -7.44 -6.17 1.67
CA ILE A 110 -7.99 -7.33 2.42
C ILE A 110 -7.92 -7.18 3.94
N GLY A 111 -7.36 -6.09 4.46
CA GLY A 111 -7.24 -5.87 5.91
C GLY A 111 -6.18 -6.72 6.60
N GLU A 112 -5.28 -7.31 5.85
CA GLU A 112 -4.21 -8.16 6.35
C GLU A 112 -2.84 -7.54 6.05
N ALA A 113 -1.79 -8.02 6.74
CA ALA A 113 -0.45 -7.44 6.67
C ALA A 113 -0.42 -5.97 7.15
N GLY A 114 0.48 -5.14 6.60
CA GLY A 114 0.64 -3.74 6.99
C GLY A 114 1.91 -3.15 6.42
N CYS A 115 2.10 -1.84 6.57
CA CYS A 115 3.22 -1.11 6.01
C CYS A 115 4.35 -0.94 7.03
N LEU A 116 5.42 -1.73 6.93
CA LEU A 116 6.70 -1.46 7.63
C LEU A 116 7.65 -0.68 6.71
N ASP A 117 7.28 0.55 6.40
CA ASP A 117 8.14 1.45 5.64
C ASP A 117 9.34 1.97 6.45
N VAL A 118 10.18 2.78 5.83
CA VAL A 118 11.39 3.32 6.46
C VAL A 118 11.09 4.10 7.74
N HIS A 119 9.92 4.73 7.84
CA HIS A 119 9.53 5.51 9.01
C HIS A 119 9.12 4.59 10.17
N ASN A 120 8.30 3.59 9.89
CA ASN A 120 7.94 2.57 10.88
C ASN A 120 9.16 1.75 11.31
N LEU A 121 10.02 1.32 10.38
CA LEU A 121 11.25 0.60 10.73
C LEU A 121 12.14 1.41 11.68
N LYS A 122 12.38 2.69 11.39
CA LYS A 122 13.15 3.58 12.26
C LYS A 122 12.49 3.75 13.63
N ARG A 123 11.17 3.91 13.68
CA ARG A 123 10.41 4.06 14.92
C ARG A 123 10.57 2.85 15.85
N PHE A 124 10.63 1.65 15.28
CA PHE A 124 10.81 0.41 16.02
C PHE A 124 12.28 -0.02 16.17
N GLY A 125 13.22 0.86 15.82
CA GLY A 125 14.66 0.57 15.95
C GLY A 125 15.17 -0.49 14.96
N LEU A 126 14.42 -0.76 13.88
CA LEU A 126 14.78 -1.73 12.87
C LEU A 126 15.55 -1.08 11.70
N SER A 127 16.47 -1.84 11.09
CA SER A 127 17.20 -1.36 9.91
C SER A 127 16.26 -1.22 8.70
N PRO A 128 16.36 -0.13 7.92
CA PRO A 128 15.64 0.01 6.65
C PRO A 128 15.88 -1.11 5.65
N ASN A 129 16.98 -1.84 5.77
CA ASN A 129 17.35 -2.94 4.88
C ASN A 129 16.84 -4.31 5.34
N THR A 130 16.22 -4.41 6.54
CA THR A 130 15.77 -5.70 7.12
C THR A 130 14.90 -6.48 6.13
N PHE A 131 13.97 -5.81 5.47
CA PHE A 131 13.01 -6.45 4.56
C PHE A 131 13.26 -6.18 3.07
N LYS A 132 14.46 -5.71 2.72
CA LYS A 132 14.81 -5.51 1.31
C LYS A 132 14.95 -6.86 0.61
N LEU A 133 14.28 -7.00 -0.54
CA LEU A 133 14.40 -8.14 -1.43
C LEU A 133 15.41 -7.83 -2.53
N PRO A 134 16.58 -8.49 -2.58
CA PRO A 134 17.49 -8.38 -3.71
C PRO A 134 16.88 -8.99 -4.97
N LYS A 135 17.13 -8.40 -6.14
CA LYS A 135 16.59 -8.88 -7.44
C LYS A 135 16.92 -10.35 -7.79
N LYS A 136 18.00 -10.90 -7.24
CA LYS A 136 18.46 -12.28 -7.50
C LYS A 136 18.26 -13.22 -6.30
N LEU A 137 17.24 -12.98 -5.49
CA LEU A 137 16.94 -13.83 -4.33
C LEU A 137 16.16 -15.07 -4.78
N GLY A 138 16.59 -16.27 -4.36
CA GLY A 138 15.83 -17.51 -4.60
C GLY A 138 14.48 -17.49 -3.87
N TYR A 139 13.48 -18.16 -4.45
CA TYR A 139 12.10 -18.15 -3.96
C TYR A 139 11.98 -18.48 -2.46
N ASP A 140 12.60 -19.59 -2.01
CA ASP A 140 12.51 -20.02 -0.61
C ASP A 140 13.07 -19.00 0.37
N THR A 141 14.13 -18.30 -0.04
CA THR A 141 14.73 -17.23 0.80
C THR A 141 13.84 -15.99 0.81
N ALA A 142 13.20 -15.68 -0.31
CA ALA A 142 12.23 -14.60 -0.39
C ALA A 142 10.99 -14.91 0.45
N LEU A 143 10.51 -16.16 0.43
CA LEU A 143 9.38 -16.62 1.24
C LEU A 143 9.67 -16.50 2.73
N ARG A 144 10.83 -16.98 3.19
CA ARG A 144 11.25 -16.80 4.60
C ARG A 144 11.32 -15.33 5.01
N LYS A 145 11.75 -14.44 4.11
CA LYS A 145 11.74 -12.99 4.39
C LYS A 145 10.32 -12.43 4.48
N ALA A 146 9.39 -12.91 3.66
CA ALA A 146 7.99 -12.51 3.75
C ALA A 146 7.33 -13.02 5.03
N GLU A 147 7.61 -14.25 5.43
CA GLU A 147 7.18 -14.82 6.71
C GLU A 147 7.74 -14.05 7.91
N LEU A 148 9.04 -13.72 7.89
CA LEU A 148 9.66 -12.88 8.91
C LEU A 148 9.03 -11.48 8.96
N TYR A 149 8.71 -10.90 7.79
CA TYR A 149 8.02 -9.62 7.71
C TYR A 149 6.65 -9.67 8.41
N LEU A 150 5.84 -10.69 8.12
CA LEU A 150 4.52 -10.87 8.72
C LEU A 150 4.61 -11.14 10.22
N LYS A 151 5.56 -11.97 10.65
CA LYS A 151 5.80 -12.20 12.07
C LYS A 151 6.21 -10.90 12.79
N THR A 152 7.09 -10.11 12.20
CA THR A 152 7.49 -8.82 12.78
C THR A 152 6.30 -7.86 12.89
N LEU A 153 5.40 -7.86 11.90
CA LEU A 153 4.15 -7.08 11.98
C LEU A 153 3.29 -7.49 13.17
N GLU A 154 3.12 -8.80 13.38
CA GLU A 154 2.38 -9.34 14.53
C GLU A 154 3.02 -8.94 15.86
N ASP A 155 4.33 -9.13 15.98
CA ASP A 155 5.11 -8.78 17.18
C ASP A 155 5.03 -7.28 17.52
N LEU A 156 4.82 -6.42 16.52
CA LEU A 156 4.67 -4.98 16.66
C LEU A 156 3.22 -4.51 16.87
N GLY A 157 2.26 -5.41 17.05
CA GLY A 157 0.87 -5.09 17.35
C GLY A 157 -0.12 -5.27 16.18
N GLY A 158 0.36 -5.76 15.04
CA GLY A 158 -0.48 -6.13 13.91
C GLY A 158 -0.96 -4.96 13.03
N CYS A 159 -1.81 -5.31 12.08
CA CYS A 159 -2.28 -4.42 11.02
C CYS A 159 -2.96 -3.14 11.53
N GLU A 160 -3.87 -3.25 12.50
CA GLU A 160 -4.63 -2.11 13.01
C GLU A 160 -3.75 -1.14 13.81
N TYR A 161 -2.95 -1.67 14.71
CA TYR A 161 -2.05 -0.87 15.53
C TYR A 161 -1.03 -0.09 14.69
N LEU A 162 -0.46 -0.75 13.66
CA LEU A 162 0.52 -0.10 12.80
C LEU A 162 -0.10 1.00 11.94
N TRP A 163 -1.34 0.86 11.53
CA TRP A 163 -2.05 1.92 10.82
C TRP A 163 -2.28 3.15 11.71
N ASP A 164 -2.88 2.97 12.88
CA ASP A 164 -3.15 4.07 13.80
C ASP A 164 -1.87 4.75 14.26
N SER A 165 -0.86 3.95 14.56
CA SER A 165 0.46 4.39 14.96
C SER A 165 1.15 5.21 13.86
N TRP A 166 1.05 4.79 12.61
CA TRP A 166 1.61 5.50 11.47
C TRP A 166 0.87 6.81 11.21
N CYS A 167 -0.45 6.81 11.27
CA CYS A 167 -1.27 8.01 11.11
C CYS A 167 -0.94 9.06 12.18
N ASN A 168 -0.84 8.65 13.44
CA ASN A 168 -0.47 9.54 14.54
C ASN A 168 0.94 10.09 14.36
N PHE A 169 1.91 9.25 14.00
CA PHE A 169 3.28 9.68 13.76
C PHE A 169 3.38 10.72 12.63
N ILE A 170 2.66 10.54 11.54
CA ILE A 170 2.64 11.50 10.43
C ILE A 170 1.94 12.81 10.84
N ALA A 171 0.86 12.74 11.60
CA ALA A 171 0.20 13.93 12.13
C ALA A 171 1.13 14.74 13.05
N ASP A 172 1.90 14.08 13.90
CA ASP A 172 2.89 14.71 14.78
C ASP A 172 4.04 15.38 14.01
N LEU A 173 4.47 14.79 12.89
CA LEU A 173 5.52 15.36 12.06
C LEU A 173 5.10 16.61 11.28
N TYR A 174 3.80 16.77 11.02
CA TYR A 174 3.27 17.84 10.17
C TYR A 174 2.10 18.61 10.78
N PRO A 175 2.15 19.00 12.10
CA PRO A 175 1.02 19.60 12.80
C PRO A 175 0.50 20.89 12.18
N LYS A 176 1.39 21.67 11.52
CA LYS A 176 1.05 22.99 10.96
C LYS A 176 0.39 22.97 9.57
N ARG A 177 0.24 21.81 8.95
CA ARG A 177 -0.30 21.69 7.57
C ARG A 177 -1.73 21.18 7.52
N TYR A 178 -2.28 20.84 8.65
CA TYR A 178 -3.61 20.27 8.82
C TYR A 178 -4.36 21.03 9.91
N ASP A 179 -4.48 22.38 9.68
CA ASP A 179 -5.11 23.33 10.61
C ASP A 179 -6.62 23.06 10.85
N ASP A 180 -7.20 22.14 10.10
CA ASP A 180 -8.61 21.75 10.24
C ASP A 180 -8.83 20.61 11.24
N GLY A 181 -7.80 20.20 11.96
CA GLY A 181 -7.87 19.09 12.93
C GLY A 181 -8.06 17.73 12.29
N GLU A 182 -7.92 17.63 10.98
CA GLU A 182 -8.04 16.40 10.24
C GLU A 182 -6.70 15.69 10.13
N HIS A 183 -6.65 14.43 10.54
CA HIS A 183 -5.48 13.58 10.42
C HIS A 183 -5.02 13.43 8.97
N VAL A 184 -3.71 13.37 8.75
CA VAL A 184 -3.08 13.07 7.44
C VAL A 184 -3.66 11.81 6.79
N SER A 185 -4.12 10.85 7.59
CA SER A 185 -4.85 9.67 7.13
C SER A 185 -6.10 10.02 6.32
N ARG A 186 -6.75 11.15 6.56
CA ARG A 186 -7.88 11.63 5.77
C ARG A 186 -7.50 11.95 4.33
N CYS A 187 -6.34 12.56 4.09
CA CYS A 187 -5.89 12.87 2.73
C CYS A 187 -5.74 11.63 1.86
N HIS A 188 -5.31 10.52 2.43
CA HIS A 188 -5.11 9.27 1.69
C HIS A 188 -6.41 8.50 1.48
N VAL A 189 -7.19 8.37 2.55
CA VAL A 189 -8.41 7.57 2.57
C VAL A 189 -9.57 8.35 1.93
N THR A 190 -9.67 9.66 2.15
CA THR A 190 -10.73 10.51 1.58
C THR A 190 -10.65 10.57 0.06
N TYR A 191 -9.46 10.41 -0.53
CA TYR A 191 -9.31 10.38 -1.99
C TYR A 191 -9.84 9.10 -2.62
N LEU A 192 -9.47 7.94 -2.09
CA LEU A 192 -10.08 6.68 -2.48
C LEU A 192 -11.57 6.63 -2.15
N MET A 193 -12.01 7.35 -1.11
CA MET A 193 -13.42 7.39 -0.68
C MET A 193 -14.23 8.49 -1.35
N GLY A 194 -13.62 9.55 -1.86
CA GLY A 194 -14.32 10.56 -2.67
C GLY A 194 -14.90 9.93 -3.94
N ASP A 195 -14.15 9.05 -4.57
CA ASP A 195 -14.63 8.29 -5.73
C ASP A 195 -15.72 7.27 -5.34
N LEU A 196 -15.66 6.68 -4.13
CA LEU A 196 -16.67 5.73 -3.62
C LEU A 196 -18.04 6.39 -3.32
N ASN A 197 -18.08 7.71 -3.08
CA ASN A 197 -19.32 8.43 -2.83
C ASN A 197 -19.99 8.94 -4.11
N ASN A 198 -19.28 8.93 -5.24
CA ASN A 198 -19.79 9.39 -6.54
C ASN A 198 -20.36 8.25 -7.39
N GLU A 199 -20.23 7.00 -6.96
CA GLU A 199 -20.76 5.81 -7.66
C GLU A 199 -22.05 5.24 -7.03
N THR A 200 -22.65 5.96 -6.08
CA THR A 200 -24.00 5.66 -5.54
C THR A 200 -25.00 6.68 -6.00
#